data_a69226e2c3156ff9ba7a71705a4e4fcc
#
_entry.id   a69226e2c3156ff9ba7a71705a4e4fcc
#
_cell.length_a   1.000
_cell.length_b   1.000
_cell.length_c   1.000
_cell.angle_alpha   90.00
_cell.angle_beta   90.00
_cell.angle_gamma   90.00
#
_symmetry.space_group_name_H-M   'P 1'
#
loop_
_entity.id
_entity.type
_entity.pdbx_description
1 polymer ?
#
loop_
_entity_poly.entity_id
_entity_poly.type
_entity_poly.pdbx_seq_one_letter_code
_entity_poly.pdbx_strand_id
1 'polypeptide(L)'
;MFPVSFQMPVGVLLIAAGLVSCFAGYRLFRIVLGIFGFILGWLFVSSAMGSEQTLTMLLTALVGGLVGAMILILGYFVGVALIGGLIGAGAANVLWAAFDREPGLIAVMVLAVIGALGALWLQRYVIVLATAFAGAQTAIVGAAAALAARTEGANAVYRVYPLDPLPSTRWDLIACVIVGILGLATQLAVTGKGKGGRALKP
;
A
#
# COMPACT_ATOMS: atom_id res chain seq x y z
N MET A 1 -10.29 12.17 21.74
CA MET A 1 -9.15 12.85 22.39
C MET A 1 -8.44 11.82 23.24
N PHE A 2 -7.18 11.51 22.94
CA PHE A 2 -6.39 10.60 23.78
C PHE A 2 -5.82 11.38 24.99
N PRO A 3 -5.85 10.81 26.19
CA PRO A 3 -5.26 11.47 27.37
C PRO A 3 -3.75 11.67 27.16
N VAL A 4 -3.20 12.74 27.73
CA VAL A 4 -1.80 13.18 27.55
C VAL A 4 -0.77 12.08 27.83
N SER A 5 -1.07 11.16 28.74
CA SER A 5 -0.23 10.01 29.09
C SER A 5 0.01 9.04 27.91
N PHE A 6 -0.87 9.03 26.90
CA PHE A 6 -0.76 8.15 25.72
C PHE A 6 -0.12 8.83 24.51
N GLN A 7 0.12 10.14 24.54
CA GLN A 7 0.68 10.85 23.39
C GLN A 7 2.13 10.47 23.08
N MET A 8 2.95 10.27 24.11
CA MET A 8 4.34 9.83 23.94
C MET A 8 4.45 8.41 23.35
N PRO A 9 3.80 7.36 23.90
CA PRO A 9 3.86 6.04 23.33
C PRO A 9 3.23 5.98 21.92
N VAL A 10 2.17 6.73 21.64
CA VAL A 10 1.56 6.83 20.31
C VAL A 10 2.52 7.51 19.33
N GLY A 11 3.19 8.60 19.72
CA GLY A 11 4.20 9.25 18.86
C GLY A 11 5.34 8.32 18.50
N VAL A 12 5.87 7.55 19.44
CA VAL A 12 6.93 6.56 19.19
C VAL A 12 6.44 5.44 18.28
N LEU A 13 5.22 4.95 18.47
CA LEU A 13 4.61 3.94 17.58
C LEU A 13 4.43 4.47 16.16
N LEU A 14 4.00 5.71 15.99
CA LEU A 14 3.86 6.34 14.68
C LEU A 14 5.22 6.52 13.99
N ILE A 15 6.27 6.90 14.71
CA ILE A 15 7.63 6.96 14.17
C ILE A 15 8.06 5.59 13.67
N ALA A 16 7.93 4.56 14.51
CA ALA A 16 8.34 3.20 14.16
C ALA A 16 7.53 2.66 12.96
N ALA A 17 6.21 2.78 12.98
CA ALA A 17 5.33 2.35 11.90
C ALA A 17 5.61 3.13 10.59
N GLY A 18 5.81 4.44 10.69
CA GLY A 18 6.14 5.31 9.57
C GLY A 18 7.47 4.94 8.92
N LEU A 19 8.52 4.72 9.72
CA LEU A 19 9.83 4.28 9.21
C LEU A 19 9.74 2.89 8.57
N VAL A 20 9.08 1.93 9.21
CA VAL A 20 8.90 0.59 8.65
C VAL A 20 8.11 0.66 7.33
N SER A 21 7.05 1.47 7.25
CA SER A 21 6.31 1.69 6.00
C SER A 21 7.17 2.40 4.95
N CYS A 22 7.97 3.39 5.34
CA CYS A 22 8.85 4.15 4.45
C CYS A 22 9.92 3.26 3.80
N PHE A 23 10.54 2.33 4.54
CA PHE A 23 11.65 1.51 4.05
C PHE A 23 11.24 0.13 3.55
N ALA A 24 10.15 -0.45 4.06
CA ALA A 24 9.69 -1.81 3.73
C ALA A 24 8.26 -1.86 3.14
N GLY A 25 7.69 -0.71 2.74
CA GLY A 25 6.29 -0.55 2.38
C GLY A 25 5.80 -1.50 1.30
N TYR A 26 6.58 -1.75 0.25
CA TYR A 26 6.21 -2.69 -0.80
C TYR A 26 6.03 -4.14 -0.29
N ARG A 27 6.88 -4.57 0.64
CA ARG A 27 6.77 -5.92 1.25
C ARG A 27 5.59 -5.96 2.22
N LEU A 28 5.45 -4.92 3.04
CA LEU A 28 4.34 -4.76 3.98
C LEU A 28 2.99 -4.76 3.27
N PHE A 29 2.86 -4.05 2.16
CA PHE A 29 1.63 -4.02 1.38
C PHE A 29 1.14 -5.42 1.01
N ARG A 30 2.04 -6.29 0.54
CA ARG A 30 1.70 -7.68 0.19
C ARG A 30 1.31 -8.53 1.41
N ILE A 31 2.01 -8.33 2.54
CA ILE A 31 1.71 -9.03 3.79
C ILE A 31 0.35 -8.61 4.33
N VAL A 32 0.09 -7.29 4.36
CA VAL A 32 -1.19 -6.74 4.80
C VAL A 32 -2.33 -7.25 3.93
N LEU A 33 -2.16 -7.25 2.61
CA LEU A 33 -3.15 -7.80 1.69
C LEU A 33 -3.44 -9.28 1.95
N GLY A 34 -2.38 -10.08 2.22
CA GLY A 34 -2.51 -11.48 2.59
C GLY A 34 -3.23 -11.68 3.92
N ILE A 35 -2.92 -10.87 4.94
CA ILE A 35 -3.58 -10.91 6.25
C ILE A 35 -5.07 -10.57 6.12
N PHE A 36 -5.42 -9.50 5.38
CA PHE A 36 -6.82 -9.16 5.15
C PHE A 36 -7.57 -10.26 4.41
N GLY A 37 -6.95 -10.84 3.37
CA GLY A 37 -7.52 -11.98 2.65
C GLY A 37 -7.73 -13.19 3.55
N PHE A 38 -6.77 -13.47 4.44
CA PHE A 38 -6.86 -14.54 5.43
C PHE A 38 -8.02 -14.30 6.40
N ILE A 39 -8.13 -13.09 6.96
CA ILE A 39 -9.21 -12.75 7.88
C ILE A 39 -10.57 -12.88 7.20
N LEU A 40 -10.73 -12.36 5.99
CA LEU A 40 -11.99 -12.45 5.24
C LEU A 40 -12.35 -13.90 4.92
N GLY A 41 -11.38 -14.70 4.46
CA GLY A 41 -11.60 -16.12 4.17
C GLY A 41 -11.95 -16.92 5.43
N TRP A 42 -11.25 -16.66 6.54
CA TRP A 42 -11.55 -17.23 7.84
C TRP A 42 -12.98 -16.90 8.30
N LEU A 43 -13.35 -15.61 8.27
CA LEU A 43 -14.68 -15.15 8.66
C LEU A 43 -15.79 -15.76 7.79
N PHE A 44 -15.55 -15.83 6.48
CA PHE A 44 -16.52 -16.41 5.54
C PHE A 44 -16.79 -17.89 5.86
N VAL A 45 -15.73 -18.68 6.05
CA VAL A 45 -15.87 -20.10 6.35
C VAL A 45 -16.46 -20.32 7.74
N SER A 46 -16.00 -19.55 8.75
CA SER A 46 -16.52 -19.68 10.12
C SER A 46 -18.00 -19.28 10.23
N SER A 47 -18.47 -18.33 9.42
CA SER A 47 -19.89 -17.95 9.39
C SER A 47 -20.78 -18.98 8.69
N ALA A 48 -20.22 -19.77 7.77
CA ALA A 48 -20.95 -20.80 7.03
C ALA A 48 -21.04 -22.13 7.80
N MET A 49 -20.16 -22.34 8.79
CA MET A 49 -20.14 -23.56 9.60
C MET A 49 -20.80 -23.32 10.96
N GLY A 50 -21.78 -24.16 11.33
CA GLY A 50 -22.36 -24.16 12.67
C GLY A 50 -21.36 -24.63 13.74
N SER A 51 -21.60 -24.27 15.00
CA SER A 51 -20.67 -24.35 16.15
C SER A 51 -20.43 -25.79 16.71
N GLU A 52 -20.83 -26.86 16.03
CA GLU A 52 -20.90 -28.17 16.67
C GLU A 52 -19.57 -28.96 16.73
N GLN A 53 -18.55 -28.59 15.95
CA GLN A 53 -17.26 -29.32 15.95
C GLN A 53 -16.06 -28.32 15.88
N THR A 54 -15.55 -27.93 17.04
CA THR A 54 -14.51 -26.90 17.16
C THR A 54 -13.24 -27.20 16.36
N LEU A 55 -12.77 -28.45 16.34
CA LEU A 55 -11.53 -28.81 15.62
C LEU A 55 -11.70 -28.77 14.11
N THR A 56 -12.81 -29.33 13.59
CA THR A 56 -13.11 -29.31 12.15
C THR A 56 -13.34 -27.89 11.66
N MET A 57 -14.04 -27.05 12.45
CA MET A 57 -14.25 -25.65 12.18
C MET A 57 -12.92 -24.89 12.11
N LEU A 58 -11.98 -25.14 13.04
CA LEU A 58 -10.67 -24.48 13.07
C LEU A 58 -9.84 -24.83 11.83
N LEU A 59 -9.80 -26.12 11.45
CA LEU A 59 -9.04 -26.56 10.29
C LEU A 59 -9.61 -26.04 8.97
N THR A 60 -10.95 -26.10 8.80
CA THR A 60 -11.61 -25.56 7.60
C THR A 60 -11.51 -24.03 7.52
N ALA A 61 -11.61 -23.30 8.62
CA ALA A 61 -11.42 -21.87 8.66
C ALA A 61 -9.95 -21.48 8.35
N LEU A 62 -8.97 -22.28 8.79
CA LEU A 62 -7.55 -22.09 8.44
C LEU A 62 -7.34 -22.23 6.92
N VAL A 63 -7.89 -23.31 6.33
CA VAL A 63 -7.82 -23.51 4.87
C VAL A 63 -8.54 -22.38 4.13
N GLY A 64 -9.74 -22.01 4.59
CA GLY A 64 -10.51 -20.89 4.04
C GLY A 64 -9.76 -19.56 4.11
N GLY A 65 -9.05 -19.30 5.21
CA GLY A 65 -8.18 -18.14 5.36
C GLY A 65 -7.02 -18.14 4.37
N LEU A 66 -6.33 -19.26 4.17
CA LEU A 66 -5.25 -19.37 3.19
C LEU A 66 -5.76 -19.19 1.75
N VAL A 67 -6.90 -19.78 1.41
CA VAL A 67 -7.54 -19.58 0.10
C VAL A 67 -7.97 -18.12 -0.07
N GLY A 68 -8.56 -17.51 0.95
CA GLY A 68 -8.95 -16.10 0.95
C GLY A 68 -7.74 -15.16 0.75
N ALA A 69 -6.61 -15.44 1.40
CA ALA A 69 -5.37 -14.69 1.19
C ALA A 69 -4.89 -14.79 -0.26
N MET A 70 -4.92 -15.97 -0.84
CA MET A 70 -4.51 -16.20 -2.23
C MET A 70 -5.44 -15.52 -3.22
N ILE A 71 -6.75 -15.60 -3.00
CA ILE A 71 -7.78 -14.95 -3.84
C ILE A 71 -7.61 -13.42 -3.80
N LEU A 72 -7.38 -12.84 -2.61
CA LEU A 72 -7.24 -11.39 -2.50
C LEU A 72 -5.97 -10.88 -3.17
N ILE A 73 -4.85 -11.59 -3.04
CA ILE A 73 -3.61 -11.25 -3.72
C ILE A 73 -3.76 -11.34 -5.25
N LEU A 74 -4.37 -12.43 -5.75
CA LEU A 74 -4.60 -12.59 -7.19
C LEU A 74 -5.61 -11.57 -7.71
N GLY A 75 -6.71 -11.36 -6.96
CA GLY A 75 -7.74 -10.36 -7.30
C GLY A 75 -7.19 -8.95 -7.41
N TYR A 76 -6.22 -8.59 -6.57
CA TYR A 76 -5.53 -7.32 -6.68
C TYR A 76 -4.82 -7.16 -8.03
N PHE A 77 -4.05 -8.16 -8.49
CA PHE A 77 -3.37 -8.10 -9.79
C PHE A 77 -4.36 -8.04 -10.95
N VAL A 78 -5.43 -8.83 -10.88
CA VAL A 78 -6.51 -8.81 -11.88
C VAL A 78 -7.18 -7.45 -11.90
N GLY A 79 -7.49 -6.87 -10.75
CA GLY A 79 -8.08 -5.53 -10.65
C GLY A 79 -7.21 -4.44 -11.28
N VAL A 80 -5.91 -4.46 -11.01
CA VAL A 80 -4.97 -3.51 -11.63
C VAL A 80 -4.89 -3.71 -13.15
N ALA A 81 -4.87 -4.95 -13.63
CA ALA A 81 -4.86 -5.25 -15.06
C ALA A 81 -6.14 -4.78 -15.75
N LEU A 82 -7.30 -4.98 -15.12
CA LEU A 82 -8.60 -4.53 -15.65
C LEU A 82 -8.65 -3.00 -15.76
N ILE A 83 -8.24 -2.29 -14.71
CA ILE A 83 -8.21 -0.80 -14.73
C ILE A 83 -7.25 -0.32 -15.83
N GLY A 84 -6.05 -0.91 -15.92
CA GLY A 84 -5.09 -0.58 -16.97
C GLY A 84 -5.62 -0.87 -18.37
N GLY A 85 -6.33 -1.98 -18.54
CA GLY A 85 -6.98 -2.35 -19.79
C GLY A 85 -8.08 -1.37 -20.18
N LEU A 86 -8.92 -0.94 -19.24
CA LEU A 86 -9.95 0.07 -19.48
C LEU A 86 -9.34 1.43 -19.89
N ILE A 87 -8.26 1.84 -19.24
CA ILE A 87 -7.53 3.06 -19.60
C ILE A 87 -6.95 2.92 -21.01
N GLY A 88 -6.36 1.78 -21.34
CA GLY A 88 -5.82 1.51 -22.68
C GLY A 88 -6.89 1.51 -23.76
N ALA A 89 -8.04 0.90 -23.51
CA ALA A 89 -9.20 0.93 -24.41
C ALA A 89 -9.76 2.35 -24.59
N GLY A 90 -9.85 3.12 -23.48
CA GLY A 90 -10.25 4.53 -23.53
C GLY A 90 -9.29 5.38 -24.36
N ALA A 91 -7.98 5.15 -24.21
CA ALA A 91 -6.95 5.82 -25.00
C ALA A 91 -7.09 5.52 -26.51
N ALA A 92 -7.48 4.30 -26.88
CA ALA A 92 -7.79 3.98 -28.27
C ALA A 92 -8.91 4.88 -28.83
N ASN A 93 -10.01 5.01 -28.09
CA ASN A 93 -11.12 5.86 -28.51
C ASN A 93 -10.71 7.33 -28.65
N VAL A 94 -9.96 7.87 -27.70
CA VAL A 94 -9.48 9.27 -27.74
C VAL A 94 -8.53 9.48 -28.92
N LEU A 95 -7.60 8.54 -29.18
CA LEU A 95 -6.65 8.64 -30.28
C LEU A 95 -7.34 8.61 -31.65
N TRP A 96 -8.33 7.72 -31.84
CA TRP A 96 -9.03 7.62 -33.11
C TRP A 96 -10.02 8.77 -33.30
N ALA A 97 -10.64 9.27 -32.24
CA ALA A 97 -11.50 10.46 -32.33
C ALA A 97 -10.73 11.72 -32.79
N ALA A 98 -9.44 11.83 -32.51
CA ALA A 98 -8.60 12.91 -33.02
C ALA A 98 -8.43 12.88 -34.58
N PHE A 99 -8.76 11.76 -35.22
CA PHE A 99 -8.72 11.57 -36.67
C PHE A 99 -10.11 11.42 -37.31
N ASP A 100 -11.17 11.77 -36.55
CA ASP A 100 -12.59 11.60 -36.97
C ASP A 100 -12.92 10.17 -37.44
N ARG A 101 -12.34 9.17 -36.80
CA ARG A 101 -12.54 7.75 -37.13
C ARG A 101 -12.94 6.95 -35.86
N GLU A 102 -13.62 5.84 -36.11
CA GLU A 102 -13.87 4.86 -35.03
C GLU A 102 -12.71 3.86 -34.93
N PRO A 103 -12.23 3.54 -33.72
CA PRO A 103 -11.18 2.55 -33.54
C PRO A 103 -11.71 1.17 -33.94
N GLY A 104 -10.97 0.44 -34.77
CA GLY A 104 -11.26 -0.95 -35.06
C GLY A 104 -11.11 -1.80 -33.80
N LEU A 105 -11.91 -2.87 -33.68
CA LEU A 105 -11.89 -3.78 -32.51
C LEU A 105 -10.47 -4.25 -32.17
N ILE A 106 -9.66 -4.56 -33.17
CA ILE A 106 -8.27 -5.00 -32.97
C ILE A 106 -7.42 -3.92 -32.31
N ALA A 107 -7.57 -2.65 -32.69
CA ALA A 107 -6.83 -1.54 -32.10
C ALA A 107 -7.20 -1.34 -30.64
N VAL A 108 -8.48 -1.43 -30.29
CA VAL A 108 -8.98 -1.35 -28.91
C VAL A 108 -8.41 -2.49 -28.08
N MET A 109 -8.45 -3.72 -28.58
CA MET A 109 -7.91 -4.90 -27.87
C MET A 109 -6.40 -4.78 -27.63
N VAL A 110 -5.63 -4.36 -28.63
CA VAL A 110 -4.18 -4.19 -28.51
C VAL A 110 -3.83 -3.12 -27.48
N LEU A 111 -4.49 -1.94 -27.53
CA LEU A 111 -4.24 -0.89 -26.54
C LEU A 111 -4.74 -1.28 -25.15
N ALA A 112 -5.82 -2.03 -25.03
CA ALA A 112 -6.27 -2.57 -23.74
C ALA A 112 -5.23 -3.52 -23.13
N VAL A 113 -4.64 -4.42 -23.92
CA VAL A 113 -3.58 -5.32 -23.45
C VAL A 113 -2.32 -4.54 -23.06
N ILE A 114 -1.91 -3.58 -23.88
CA ILE A 114 -0.76 -2.70 -23.56
C ILE A 114 -1.02 -1.92 -22.27
N GLY A 115 -2.22 -1.37 -22.10
CA GLY A 115 -2.63 -0.66 -20.89
C GLY A 115 -2.61 -1.56 -19.66
N ALA A 116 -3.13 -2.79 -19.77
CA ALA A 116 -3.11 -3.77 -18.68
C ALA A 116 -1.67 -4.16 -18.26
N LEU A 117 -0.82 -4.46 -19.23
CA LEU A 117 0.59 -4.80 -18.97
C LEU A 117 1.37 -3.60 -18.41
N GLY A 118 1.12 -2.40 -18.95
CA GLY A 118 1.70 -1.16 -18.47
C GLY A 118 1.30 -0.87 -17.01
N ALA A 119 0.02 -1.05 -16.67
CA ALA A 119 -0.46 -0.87 -15.29
C ALA A 119 0.16 -1.88 -14.33
N LEU A 120 0.28 -3.15 -14.71
CA LEU A 120 0.94 -4.19 -13.92
C LEU A 120 2.44 -3.89 -13.70
N TRP A 121 3.10 -3.30 -14.67
CA TRP A 121 4.49 -2.89 -14.53
C TRP A 121 4.64 -1.65 -13.64
N LEU A 122 3.77 -0.65 -13.84
CA LEU A 122 3.80 0.63 -13.14
C LEU A 122 3.34 0.50 -11.67
N GLN A 123 2.41 -0.42 -11.34
CA GLN A 123 1.84 -0.59 -10.01
C GLN A 123 2.91 -0.70 -8.91
N ARG A 124 4.02 -1.39 -9.20
CA ARG A 124 5.13 -1.55 -8.25
C ARG A 124 5.73 -0.20 -7.86
N TYR A 125 5.98 0.67 -8.83
CA TYR A 125 6.56 1.99 -8.59
C TYR A 125 5.58 2.90 -7.86
N VAL A 126 4.29 2.82 -8.19
CA VAL A 126 3.23 3.57 -7.51
C VAL A 126 3.12 3.15 -6.04
N ILE A 127 3.12 1.85 -5.74
CA ILE A 127 3.08 1.36 -4.35
C ILE A 127 4.33 1.81 -3.59
N VAL A 128 5.52 1.66 -4.17
CA VAL A 128 6.79 2.07 -3.55
C VAL A 128 6.78 3.57 -3.26
N LEU A 129 6.36 4.39 -4.23
CA LEU A 129 6.26 5.85 -4.07
C LEU A 129 5.26 6.22 -2.96
N ALA A 130 4.04 5.69 -3.05
CA ALA A 130 2.98 5.99 -2.09
C ALA A 130 3.38 5.57 -0.66
N THR A 131 3.94 4.38 -0.47
CA THR A 131 4.34 3.89 0.86
C THR A 131 5.56 4.62 1.41
N ALA A 132 6.51 5.04 0.57
CA ALA A 132 7.66 5.81 0.99
C ALA A 132 7.24 7.20 1.53
N PHE A 133 6.40 7.93 0.78
CA PHE A 133 5.96 9.26 1.20
C PHE A 133 4.94 9.22 2.34
N ALA A 134 3.96 8.32 2.30
CA ALA A 134 3.00 8.15 3.40
C ALA A 134 3.72 7.72 4.69
N GLY A 135 4.70 6.82 4.60
CA GLY A 135 5.51 6.41 5.74
C GLY A 135 6.36 7.55 6.30
N ALA A 136 6.99 8.35 5.44
CA ALA A 136 7.75 9.52 5.84
C ALA A 136 6.86 10.55 6.57
N GLN A 137 5.69 10.85 6.02
CA GLN A 137 4.72 11.75 6.65
C GLN A 137 4.28 11.24 8.03
N THR A 138 3.94 9.95 8.14
CA THR A 138 3.55 9.33 9.40
C THR A 138 4.67 9.40 10.44
N ALA A 139 5.93 9.18 10.03
CA ALA A 139 7.08 9.26 10.93
C ALA A 139 7.30 10.69 11.45
N ILE A 140 7.16 11.70 10.58
CA ILE A 140 7.34 13.11 10.97
C ILE A 140 6.22 13.58 11.88
N VAL A 141 4.95 13.23 11.59
CA VAL A 141 3.83 13.51 12.48
C VAL A 141 4.04 12.85 13.84
N GLY A 142 4.54 11.61 13.87
CA GLY A 142 4.89 10.93 15.10
C GLY A 142 6.01 11.63 15.88
N ALA A 143 7.04 12.13 15.18
CA ALA A 143 8.14 12.88 15.79
C ALA A 143 7.66 14.23 16.37
N ALA A 144 6.84 14.96 15.62
CA ALA A 144 6.26 16.21 16.07
C ALA A 144 5.36 15.99 17.31
N ALA A 145 4.53 14.94 17.33
CA ALA A 145 3.71 14.58 18.48
C ALA A 145 4.56 14.21 19.73
N ALA A 146 5.64 13.45 19.53
CA ALA A 146 6.55 13.08 20.62
C ALA A 146 7.34 14.28 21.17
N LEU A 147 7.74 15.22 20.31
CA LEU A 147 8.39 16.47 20.74
C LEU A 147 7.42 17.38 21.51
N ALA A 148 6.22 17.59 20.98
CA ALA A 148 5.19 18.40 21.63
C ALA A 148 4.85 17.89 23.03
N ALA A 149 4.73 16.56 23.18
CA ALA A 149 4.52 15.93 24.48
C ALA A 149 5.65 16.20 25.50
N ARG A 150 6.89 16.44 25.01
CA ARG A 150 8.04 16.78 25.88
C ARG A 150 8.12 18.27 26.25
N THR A 151 7.76 19.16 25.31
CA THR A 151 7.97 20.60 25.49
C THR A 151 6.78 21.31 26.13
N GLU A 152 5.55 20.89 25.85
CA GLU A 152 4.34 21.59 26.26
C GLU A 152 3.56 20.88 27.39
N GLY A 153 3.98 19.68 27.81
CA GLY A 153 3.37 18.95 28.90
C GLY A 153 1.87 18.69 28.72
N ALA A 154 1.08 18.89 29.79
CA ALA A 154 -0.36 18.58 29.82
C ALA A 154 -1.24 19.46 28.92
N ASN A 155 -0.73 20.57 28.40
CA ASN A 155 -1.50 21.54 27.58
C ASN A 155 -1.34 21.31 26.08
N ALA A 156 -0.49 20.39 25.64
CA ALA A 156 -0.29 20.05 24.24
C ALA A 156 -1.50 19.27 23.69
N VAL A 157 -2.48 19.98 23.18
CA VAL A 157 -3.55 19.37 22.38
C VAL A 157 -3.03 19.16 20.95
N TYR A 158 -2.15 18.18 20.76
CA TYR A 158 -1.75 17.77 19.43
C TYR A 158 -2.86 16.89 18.84
N ARG A 159 -3.56 17.42 17.85
CA ARG A 159 -4.49 16.61 17.05
C ARG A 159 -3.66 15.74 16.12
N VAL A 160 -3.41 14.51 16.53
CA VAL A 160 -2.96 13.47 15.59
C VAL A 160 -4.17 13.14 14.70
N TYR A 161 -4.38 13.97 13.71
CA TYR A 161 -5.37 13.69 12.66
C TYR A 161 -4.65 12.91 11.57
N PRO A 162 -4.99 11.62 11.33
CA PRO A 162 -4.42 10.84 10.23
C PRO A 162 -4.84 11.39 8.85
N LEU A 163 -5.74 12.37 8.81
CA LEU A 163 -6.32 12.98 7.62
C LEU A 163 -5.93 14.44 7.42
N ASP A 164 -5.08 15.03 8.28
CA ASP A 164 -4.55 16.36 8.04
C ASP A 164 -3.30 16.26 7.16
N PRO A 165 -3.42 16.48 5.83
CA PRO A 165 -2.38 16.10 4.88
C PRO A 165 -1.22 17.10 4.81
N LEU A 166 -1.26 18.20 5.56
CA LEU A 166 -0.30 19.28 5.42
C LEU A 166 0.64 19.35 6.63
N PRO A 167 1.96 19.24 6.40
CA PRO A 167 2.95 19.57 7.40
C PRO A 167 2.76 21.03 7.84
N SER A 168 2.64 21.25 9.15
CA SER A 168 2.35 22.57 9.72
C SER A 168 3.47 23.60 9.50
N THR A 169 4.65 23.15 9.10
CA THR A 169 5.85 23.98 8.95
C THR A 169 6.62 23.61 7.67
N ARG A 170 7.28 24.59 7.06
CA ARG A 170 8.15 24.36 5.88
C ARG A 170 9.24 23.31 6.14
N TRP A 171 9.74 23.24 7.35
CA TRP A 171 10.75 22.25 7.77
C TRP A 171 10.21 20.83 7.78
N ASP A 172 8.96 20.61 8.19
CA ASP A 172 8.32 19.30 8.18
C ASP A 172 8.15 18.79 6.75
N LEU A 173 7.82 19.68 5.80
CA LEU A 173 7.71 19.33 4.40
C LEU A 173 9.08 18.94 3.81
N ILE A 174 10.12 19.71 4.10
CA ILE A 174 11.49 19.40 3.65
C ILE A 174 11.95 18.05 4.22
N ALA A 175 11.73 17.82 5.51
CA ALA A 175 12.06 16.55 6.17
C ALA A 175 11.29 15.39 5.55
N CYS A 176 9.97 15.56 5.26
CA CYS A 176 9.14 14.55 4.61
C CYS A 176 9.67 14.19 3.21
N VAL A 177 10.06 15.18 2.43
CA VAL A 177 10.61 14.94 1.09
C VAL A 177 11.95 14.21 1.17
N ILE A 178 12.86 14.63 2.07
CA ILE A 178 14.16 13.98 2.24
C ILE A 178 13.98 12.52 2.68
N VAL A 179 13.20 12.27 3.73
CA VAL A 179 12.95 10.92 4.25
C VAL A 179 12.22 10.07 3.21
N GLY A 180 11.24 10.64 2.49
CA GLY A 180 10.51 9.96 1.42
C GLY A 180 11.42 9.55 0.25
N ILE A 181 12.34 10.43 -0.19
CA ILE A 181 13.32 10.12 -1.24
C ILE A 181 14.29 9.03 -0.77
N LEU A 182 14.77 9.08 0.47
CA LEU A 182 15.63 8.03 1.03
C LEU A 182 14.89 6.70 1.11
N GLY A 183 13.63 6.69 1.54
CA GLY A 183 12.78 5.50 1.54
C GLY A 183 12.56 4.94 0.14
N LEU A 184 12.26 5.80 -0.83
CA LEU A 184 12.11 5.44 -2.23
C LEU A 184 13.39 4.80 -2.79
N ALA A 185 14.55 5.44 -2.57
CA ALA A 185 15.83 4.94 -3.05
C ALA A 185 16.18 3.57 -2.46
N THR A 186 15.97 3.38 -1.15
CA THR A 186 16.23 2.10 -0.47
C THR A 186 15.28 1.00 -0.93
N GLN A 187 13.98 1.29 -1.08
CA GLN A 187 13.01 0.31 -1.58
C GLN A 187 13.33 -0.11 -3.02
N LEU A 188 13.71 0.82 -3.90
CA LEU A 188 14.10 0.53 -5.28
C LEU A 188 15.40 -0.27 -5.35
N ALA A 189 16.41 0.06 -4.52
CA ALA A 189 17.68 -0.67 -4.45
C ALA A 189 17.49 -2.12 -3.98
N VAL A 190 16.71 -2.34 -2.92
CA VAL A 190 16.44 -3.68 -2.38
C VAL A 190 15.61 -4.53 -3.34
N THR A 191 14.63 -3.92 -4.03
CA THR A 191 13.80 -4.64 -5.01
C THR A 191 14.49 -4.81 -6.37
N GLY A 192 15.49 -3.98 -6.70
CA GLY A 192 16.31 -4.11 -7.93
C GLY A 192 17.31 -5.26 -7.86
N LYS A 193 17.93 -5.49 -6.70
CA LYS A 193 18.93 -6.57 -6.50
C LYS A 193 18.37 -7.99 -6.65
N GLY A 194 17.08 -8.19 -6.56
CA GLY A 194 16.46 -9.52 -6.74
C GLY A 194 16.51 -10.07 -8.18
N LYS A 195 16.80 -9.24 -9.19
CA LYS A 195 16.90 -9.64 -10.60
C LYS A 195 18.33 -9.85 -11.11
N GLY A 196 19.34 -9.30 -10.41
CA GLY A 196 20.75 -9.35 -10.84
C GLY A 196 21.59 -10.51 -10.26
N GLY A 197 21.08 -11.24 -9.28
CA GLY A 197 21.88 -12.23 -8.54
C GLY A 197 21.95 -13.65 -9.14
N ARG A 198 21.34 -13.90 -10.31
CA ARG A 198 21.32 -15.24 -10.92
C ARG A 198 22.20 -15.42 -12.16
N ALA A 199 22.92 -14.40 -12.54
CA ALA A 199 23.72 -14.46 -13.77
C ALA A 199 25.22 -14.30 -13.49
N LEU A 200 25.83 -15.02 -12.58
CA LEU A 200 27.30 -15.25 -12.55
C LEU A 200 27.62 -16.24 -11.42
N LYS A 201 27.48 -17.53 -11.72
CA LYS A 201 28.37 -18.56 -11.15
C LYS A 201 28.98 -19.33 -12.33
N PRO A 202 30.31 -19.30 -12.46
CA PRO A 202 31.00 -20.12 -13.40
C PRO A 202 30.91 -21.60 -13.03
#